data_06907007bf63cac96702a72b8e763770
#
_entry.id   06907007bf63cac96702a72b8e763770
#
_cell.length_a   1.000
_cell.length_b   1.000
_cell.length_c   1.000
_cell.angle_alpha   90.00
_cell.angle_beta   90.00
_cell.angle_gamma   90.00
#
_symmetry.space_group_name_H-M   'P 1'
#
loop_
_entity.id
_entity.type
_entity.pdbx_description
1 polymer ?
#
loop_
_entity_poly.entity_id
_entity_poly.type
_entity_poly.pdbx_seq_one_letter_code
_entity_poly.pdbx_strand_id
1 'polypeptide(L)'
;EFSNLLIGNYMDMENTNTQQHFYLDGDKFKFFYETADAGNTDWRKNTEMFEVINGASRTDVFCRKYNQKPLNGGYAYSGADAIPLIRLPEMYYIVAESADALNTVRFARGISYSDEIPTTGYDDLDNTSEEDKNQTKRINEIMKEYRKEYFAEGQLFYFLKAHNYSTYYGCGIETMTEAHYQMTLPDDEYIFGNNSK
;
A
#
# COMPACT_ATOMS: atom_id res chain seq x y z
N GLU A 1 9.76 21.63 -0.68
CA GLU A 1 10.59 21.11 -1.79
C GLU A 1 10.38 19.61 -2.05
N PHE A 2 10.28 18.79 -1.00
CA PHE A 2 10.06 17.34 -1.14
C PHE A 2 8.68 17.01 -1.71
N SER A 3 7.65 17.76 -1.35
CA SER A 3 6.30 17.58 -1.85
C SER A 3 6.19 17.86 -3.36
N ASN A 4 6.89 18.89 -3.84
CA ASN A 4 6.88 19.24 -5.26
C ASN A 4 7.58 18.19 -6.14
N LEU A 5 8.60 17.50 -5.62
CA LEU A 5 9.29 16.44 -6.35
C LEU A 5 8.41 15.19 -6.54
N LEU A 6 7.68 14.81 -5.49
CA LEU A 6 6.74 13.69 -5.54
C LEU A 6 5.53 14.01 -6.42
N ILE A 7 4.97 15.19 -6.31
CA ILE A 7 3.79 15.62 -7.07
C ILE A 7 4.15 15.82 -8.55
N GLY A 8 5.30 16.40 -8.87
CA GLY A 8 5.77 16.56 -10.25
C GLY A 8 5.88 15.23 -10.99
N ASN A 9 6.46 14.21 -10.36
CA ASN A 9 6.58 12.88 -10.93
C ASN A 9 5.24 12.16 -11.10
N TYR A 10 4.28 12.43 -10.22
CA TYR A 10 2.92 11.88 -10.33
C TYR A 10 2.10 12.53 -11.45
N MET A 11 2.28 13.82 -11.70
CA MET A 11 1.56 14.52 -12.77
C MET A 11 2.01 14.09 -14.16
N ASP A 12 3.26 13.67 -14.32
CA ASP A 12 3.78 13.14 -15.59
C ASP A 12 3.22 11.73 -15.92
N MET A 13 2.57 11.06 -14.99
CA MET A 13 1.93 9.77 -15.23
C MET A 13 0.77 9.84 -16.24
N GLU A 14 0.18 11.01 -16.47
CA GLU A 14 -0.86 11.21 -17.49
C GLU A 14 -0.28 11.41 -18.90
N ASN A 15 1.02 11.63 -19.03
CA ASN A 15 1.65 11.81 -20.33
C ASN A 15 2.01 10.44 -20.93
N THR A 16 1.14 9.90 -21.77
CA THR A 16 1.29 8.61 -22.43
C THR A 16 2.54 8.48 -23.30
N ASN A 17 3.26 9.58 -23.53
CA ASN A 17 4.49 9.60 -24.31
C ASN A 17 5.77 9.46 -23.47
N THR A 18 5.70 9.50 -22.14
CA THR A 18 6.85 9.26 -21.26
C THR A 18 6.86 7.80 -20.82
N GLN A 19 7.92 7.10 -21.15
CA GLN A 19 8.02 5.62 -21.11
C GLN A 19 8.19 4.98 -19.73
N GLN A 20 7.97 5.68 -18.64
CA GLN A 20 8.15 5.13 -17.29
C GLN A 20 6.92 5.43 -16.43
N HIS A 21 5.92 4.59 -16.56
CA HIS A 21 4.74 4.66 -15.69
C HIS A 21 4.85 3.58 -14.62
N PHE A 22 4.74 3.98 -13.36
CA PHE A 22 4.52 3.04 -12.28
C PHE A 22 3.05 2.66 -12.26
N TYR A 23 2.76 1.42 -12.59
CA TYR A 23 1.40 0.88 -12.56
C TYR A 23 1.38 -0.42 -11.75
N LEU A 24 0.22 -0.73 -11.23
CA LEU A 24 -0.08 -2.00 -10.63
C LEU A 24 -0.82 -2.87 -11.64
N ASP A 25 -0.42 -4.11 -11.77
CA ASP A 25 -1.15 -5.08 -12.55
C ASP A 25 -2.56 -5.30 -11.99
N GLY A 26 -3.56 -5.43 -12.89
CA GLY A 26 -4.97 -5.51 -12.50
C GLY A 26 -5.30 -6.69 -11.59
N ASP A 27 -4.61 -7.84 -11.74
CA ASP A 27 -4.85 -8.99 -10.88
C ASP A 27 -4.23 -8.79 -9.49
N LYS A 28 -3.05 -8.15 -9.42
CA LYS A 28 -2.47 -7.72 -8.14
C LYS A 28 -3.35 -6.68 -7.44
N PHE A 29 -3.91 -5.75 -8.18
CA PHE A 29 -4.84 -4.76 -7.64
C PHE A 29 -6.08 -5.43 -7.03
N LYS A 30 -6.69 -6.38 -7.75
CA LYS A 30 -7.82 -7.15 -7.23
C LYS A 30 -7.46 -7.90 -5.96
N PHE A 31 -6.30 -8.54 -5.94
CA PHE A 31 -5.82 -9.25 -4.75
C PHE A 31 -5.59 -8.29 -3.57
N PHE A 32 -4.91 -7.17 -3.79
CA PHE A 32 -4.60 -6.20 -2.73
C PHE A 32 -5.85 -5.62 -2.08
N TYR A 33 -6.88 -5.38 -2.88
CA TYR A 33 -8.15 -4.84 -2.38
C TYR A 33 -9.22 -5.90 -2.18
N GLU A 34 -8.85 -7.19 -2.23
CA GLU A 34 -9.74 -8.34 -2.00
C GLU A 34 -11.02 -8.28 -2.84
N THR A 35 -10.90 -7.77 -4.08
CA THR A 35 -12.05 -7.54 -4.97
C THR A 35 -12.47 -8.79 -5.73
N ALA A 36 -11.72 -9.87 -5.63
CA ALA A 36 -12.06 -11.15 -6.25
C ALA A 36 -13.27 -11.80 -5.58
N ASP A 37 -13.49 -11.50 -4.29
CA ASP A 37 -14.65 -11.98 -3.54
C ASP A 37 -15.85 -11.07 -3.81
N ALA A 38 -16.92 -11.68 -4.25
CA ALA A 38 -18.16 -10.98 -4.54
C ALA A 38 -18.70 -10.32 -3.25
N GLY A 39 -18.57 -9.00 -3.13
CA GLY A 39 -19.08 -8.26 -1.98
C GLY A 39 -18.10 -7.29 -1.34
N ASN A 40 -16.81 -7.38 -1.62
CA ASN A 40 -15.88 -6.41 -1.05
C ASN A 40 -16.13 -5.01 -1.63
N THR A 41 -16.57 -4.10 -0.76
CA THR A 41 -16.99 -2.74 -1.11
C THR A 41 -15.99 -1.68 -0.66
N ASP A 42 -14.73 -2.05 -0.47
CA ASP A 42 -13.68 -1.14 -0.02
C ASP A 42 -13.61 0.14 -0.87
N TRP A 43 -13.89 1.29 -0.26
CA TRP A 43 -13.95 2.58 -0.95
C TRP A 43 -12.58 3.08 -1.39
N ARG A 44 -11.49 2.56 -0.82
CA ARG A 44 -10.12 2.94 -1.21
C ARG A 44 -9.76 2.52 -2.64
N LYS A 45 -10.52 1.58 -3.24
CA LYS A 45 -10.35 1.16 -4.64
C LYS A 45 -11.11 2.00 -5.66
N ASN A 46 -11.71 3.11 -5.25
CA ASN A 46 -12.55 3.92 -6.13
C ASN A 46 -11.74 4.65 -7.23
N THR A 47 -12.46 5.19 -8.20
CA THR A 47 -11.89 5.88 -9.38
C THR A 47 -11.22 7.22 -9.03
N GLU A 48 -11.43 7.77 -7.86
CA GLU A 48 -10.75 8.96 -7.38
C GLU A 48 -9.33 8.64 -6.91
N MET A 49 -9.14 7.42 -6.39
CA MET A 49 -7.85 6.93 -5.88
C MET A 49 -7.05 6.21 -6.96
N PHE A 50 -7.73 5.58 -7.91
CA PHE A 50 -7.10 4.77 -8.96
C PHE A 50 -7.75 5.00 -10.32
N GLU A 51 -6.91 5.08 -11.33
CA GLU A 51 -7.32 5.01 -12.73
C GLU A 51 -7.03 3.63 -13.28
N VAL A 52 -8.05 3.00 -13.85
CA VAL A 52 -7.96 1.65 -14.43
C VAL A 52 -8.01 1.77 -15.95
N ILE A 53 -6.93 1.34 -16.60
CA ILE A 53 -6.83 1.32 -18.06
C ILE A 53 -6.88 -0.14 -18.53
N ASN A 54 -7.97 -0.48 -19.20
CA ASN A 54 -8.17 -1.80 -19.77
C ASN A 54 -7.57 -1.86 -21.18
N GLY A 55 -6.41 -2.51 -21.32
CA GLY A 55 -5.81 -2.81 -22.61
C GLY A 55 -6.32 -4.13 -23.20
N ALA A 56 -5.89 -4.44 -24.43
CA ALA A 56 -6.28 -5.66 -25.13
C ALA A 56 -5.76 -6.95 -24.44
N SER A 57 -4.63 -6.88 -23.76
CA SER A 57 -3.95 -8.03 -23.17
C SER A 57 -3.73 -7.94 -21.65
N ARG A 58 -3.91 -6.75 -21.07
CA ARG A 58 -3.72 -6.53 -19.64
C ARG A 58 -4.52 -5.33 -19.15
N THR A 59 -4.74 -5.28 -17.85
CA THR A 59 -5.29 -4.13 -17.13
C THR A 59 -4.20 -3.48 -16.31
N ASP A 60 -3.98 -2.20 -16.53
CA ASP A 60 -3.03 -1.38 -15.78
C ASP A 60 -3.79 -0.46 -14.83
N VAL A 61 -3.33 -0.37 -13.58
CA VAL A 61 -3.96 0.43 -12.55
C VAL A 61 -2.96 1.47 -12.04
N PHE A 62 -3.32 2.75 -12.17
CA PHE A 62 -2.49 3.88 -11.78
C PHE A 62 -3.03 4.51 -10.51
N CYS A 63 -2.14 4.77 -9.54
CA CYS A 63 -2.51 5.48 -8.33
C CYS A 63 -2.71 6.97 -8.62
N ARG A 64 -3.86 7.52 -8.23
CA ARG A 64 -4.20 8.94 -8.37
C ARG A 64 -4.25 9.69 -7.03
N LYS A 65 -3.89 9.05 -5.96
CA LYS A 65 -4.04 9.54 -4.58
C LYS A 65 -3.52 10.97 -4.37
N TYR A 66 -2.47 11.35 -5.11
CA TYR A 66 -1.86 12.67 -5.03
C TYR A 66 -1.98 13.45 -6.34
N ASN A 67 -2.83 13.00 -7.27
CA ASN A 67 -3.07 13.70 -8.51
C ASN A 67 -4.00 14.89 -8.26
N GLN A 68 -3.52 16.08 -8.56
CA GLN A 68 -4.28 17.34 -8.41
C GLN A 68 -5.27 17.58 -9.54
N LYS A 69 -5.16 16.85 -10.67
CA LYS A 69 -6.08 17.04 -11.78
C LYS A 69 -7.40 16.36 -11.51
N PRO A 70 -8.49 17.11 -11.47
CA PRO A 70 -9.82 16.52 -11.27
C PRO A 70 -10.18 15.66 -12.48
N LEU A 71 -10.79 14.50 -12.22
CA LEU A 71 -11.52 13.75 -13.23
C LEU A 71 -12.65 14.67 -13.77
N ASN A 72 -12.75 14.82 -15.07
CA ASN A 72 -13.83 15.56 -15.74
C ASN A 72 -13.89 17.09 -15.50
N GLY A 73 -12.79 17.77 -15.29
CA GLY A 73 -12.74 19.23 -15.25
C GLY A 73 -13.34 19.88 -13.98
N GLY A 74 -13.53 19.11 -12.92
CA GLY A 74 -13.88 19.64 -11.60
C GLY A 74 -12.77 20.48 -10.98
N TYR A 75 -13.02 21.09 -9.84
CA TYR A 75 -12.01 21.85 -9.10
C TYR A 75 -11.03 20.91 -8.38
N ALA A 76 -9.73 21.19 -8.49
CA ALA A 76 -8.73 20.53 -7.68
C ALA A 76 -9.06 20.74 -6.18
N TYR A 77 -8.97 19.70 -5.36
CA TYR A 77 -9.14 19.86 -3.92
C TYR A 77 -8.03 20.75 -3.37
N SER A 78 -8.42 21.81 -2.66
CA SER A 78 -7.48 22.62 -1.91
C SER A 78 -6.92 21.75 -0.78
N GLY A 79 -5.68 21.30 -0.89
CA GLY A 79 -5.06 20.37 0.05
C GLY A 79 -4.46 19.14 -0.61
N ALA A 80 -4.61 18.98 -1.92
CA ALA A 80 -3.92 17.94 -2.71
C ALA A 80 -2.39 18.04 -2.61
N ASP A 81 -1.86 19.20 -2.19
CA ASP A 81 -0.43 19.46 -2.00
C ASP A 81 0.09 19.00 -0.63
N ALA A 82 -0.80 18.57 0.26
CA ALA A 82 -0.45 18.19 1.62
C ALA A 82 -0.29 16.66 1.73
N ILE A 83 0.88 16.23 2.14
CA ILE A 83 1.13 14.83 2.50
C ILE A 83 0.89 14.70 4.00
N PRO A 84 -0.13 13.95 4.44
CA PRO A 84 -0.38 13.77 5.87
C PRO A 84 0.77 12.95 6.48
N LEU A 85 1.34 13.46 7.58
CA LEU A 85 2.42 12.77 8.30
C LEU A 85 1.86 11.68 9.22
N ILE A 86 0.72 11.94 9.83
CA ILE A 86 0.06 11.03 10.76
C ILE A 86 -1.43 10.99 10.41
N ARG A 87 -2.00 9.81 10.33
CA ARG A 87 -3.42 9.60 10.03
C ARG A 87 -4.09 8.75 11.08
N LEU A 88 -5.37 9.00 11.33
CA LEU A 88 -6.16 8.26 12.31
C LEU A 88 -6.14 6.73 12.10
N PRO A 89 -6.21 6.17 10.88
CA PRO A 89 -6.09 4.73 10.67
C PRO A 89 -4.81 4.13 11.26
N GLU A 90 -3.69 4.86 11.22
CA GLU A 90 -2.42 4.40 11.79
C GLU A 90 -2.53 4.15 13.30
N MET A 91 -3.22 5.02 14.01
CA MET A 91 -3.47 4.84 15.45
C MET A 91 -4.26 3.56 15.74
N TYR A 92 -5.27 3.27 14.92
CA TYR A 92 -6.02 2.02 15.03
C TYR A 92 -5.18 0.79 14.70
N TYR A 93 -4.29 0.89 13.72
CA TYR A 93 -3.38 -0.24 13.38
C TYR A 93 -2.34 -0.49 14.47
N ILE A 94 -1.85 0.55 15.14
CA ILE A 94 -0.92 0.41 16.26
C ILE A 94 -1.60 -0.29 17.45
N VAL A 95 -2.88 -0.01 17.69
CA VAL A 95 -3.65 -0.63 18.79
C VAL A 95 -4.45 -1.86 18.34
N ALA A 96 -4.24 -2.36 17.12
CA ALA A 96 -4.95 -3.51 16.57
C ALA A 96 -4.49 -4.85 17.20
N GLU A 97 -4.37 -4.87 18.54
CA GLU A 97 -4.21 -6.10 19.30
C GLU A 97 -5.47 -6.97 19.24
N SER A 98 -6.62 -6.37 18.93
CA SER A 98 -7.88 -7.05 18.68
C SER A 98 -8.36 -6.88 17.25
N ALA A 99 -9.04 -7.89 16.70
CA ALA A 99 -9.69 -7.81 15.40
C ALA A 99 -10.71 -6.68 15.32
N ASP A 100 -11.37 -6.34 16.44
CA ASP A 100 -12.40 -5.27 16.49
C ASP A 100 -11.82 -3.90 16.13
N ALA A 101 -10.60 -3.58 16.58
CA ALA A 101 -9.95 -2.31 16.25
C ALA A 101 -9.66 -2.22 14.74
N LEU A 102 -9.19 -3.32 14.14
CA LEU A 102 -8.95 -3.40 12.70
C LEU A 102 -10.25 -3.32 11.91
N ASN A 103 -11.28 -4.05 12.33
CA ASN A 103 -12.61 -4.03 11.73
C ASN A 103 -13.24 -2.64 11.79
N THR A 104 -13.00 -1.85 12.84
CA THR A 104 -13.46 -0.46 12.92
C THR A 104 -12.96 0.37 11.73
N VAL A 105 -11.70 0.26 11.36
CA VAL A 105 -11.16 0.96 10.18
C VAL A 105 -11.75 0.38 8.90
N ARG A 106 -11.84 -0.95 8.79
CA ARG A 106 -12.38 -1.64 7.61
C ARG A 106 -13.83 -1.19 7.32
N PHE A 107 -14.68 -1.15 8.33
CA PHE A 107 -16.06 -0.68 8.19
C PHE A 107 -16.12 0.81 7.82
N ALA A 108 -15.25 1.64 8.41
CA ALA A 108 -15.13 3.05 8.03
C ALA A 108 -14.63 3.25 6.58
N ARG A 109 -14.04 2.23 5.97
CA ARG A 109 -13.64 2.20 4.55
C ARG A 109 -14.68 1.54 3.64
N GLY A 110 -15.85 1.20 4.17
CA GLY A 110 -16.96 0.64 3.41
C GLY A 110 -16.89 -0.86 3.19
N ILE A 111 -15.99 -1.56 3.86
CA ILE A 111 -15.96 -3.02 3.83
C ILE A 111 -17.19 -3.56 4.58
N SER A 112 -17.86 -4.54 4.00
CA SER A 112 -19.08 -5.11 4.57
C SER A 112 -18.82 -5.82 5.89
N TYR A 113 -19.81 -5.81 6.78
CA TYR A 113 -19.79 -6.61 8.01
C TYR A 113 -19.73 -8.14 7.74
N SER A 114 -20.14 -8.59 6.55
CA SER A 114 -19.96 -9.99 6.14
C SER A 114 -18.49 -10.39 5.97
N ASP A 115 -17.61 -9.41 5.76
CA ASP A 115 -16.19 -9.59 5.53
C ASP A 115 -15.38 -9.22 6.79
N GLU A 116 -16.01 -9.32 7.95
CA GLU A 116 -15.40 -9.07 9.25
C GLU A 116 -14.27 -10.06 9.53
N ILE A 117 -13.14 -9.55 9.99
CA ILE A 117 -12.03 -10.38 10.46
C ILE A 117 -12.46 -11.05 11.78
N PRO A 118 -12.44 -12.40 11.84
CA PRO A 118 -12.87 -13.11 13.03
C PRO A 118 -11.90 -12.90 14.20
N THR A 119 -12.45 -12.75 15.39
CA THR A 119 -11.65 -12.67 16.63
C THR A 119 -11.05 -14.01 17.02
N THR A 120 -11.72 -15.12 16.66
CA THR A 120 -11.24 -16.48 16.96
C THR A 120 -10.03 -16.83 16.09
N GLY A 121 -8.94 -17.22 16.72
CA GLY A 121 -7.70 -17.60 16.04
C GLY A 121 -6.94 -16.42 15.42
N TYR A 122 -7.24 -15.20 15.82
CA TYR A 122 -6.60 -13.99 15.31
C TYR A 122 -5.08 -13.97 15.54
N ASP A 123 -4.62 -14.54 16.64
CA ASP A 123 -3.20 -14.67 16.99
C ASP A 123 -2.55 -16.00 16.54
N ASP A 124 -3.31 -16.88 15.87
CA ASP A 124 -2.74 -18.12 15.34
C ASP A 124 -1.82 -17.83 14.15
N LEU A 125 -0.88 -18.73 13.88
CA LEU A 125 -0.07 -18.68 12.67
C LEU A 125 -0.93 -18.76 11.40
N ASP A 126 -0.58 -17.96 10.41
CA ASP A 126 -1.33 -17.84 9.16
C ASP A 126 -0.85 -18.83 8.09
N ASN A 127 -0.86 -20.10 8.41
CA ASN A 127 -0.30 -21.17 7.58
C ASN A 127 -0.93 -21.30 6.18
N THR A 128 -2.09 -20.73 5.96
CA THR A 128 -2.85 -20.84 4.71
C THR A 128 -2.84 -19.60 3.85
N SER A 129 -2.24 -18.49 4.36
CA SER A 129 -2.17 -17.22 3.66
C SER A 129 -1.25 -17.27 2.43
N GLU A 130 -1.54 -16.42 1.45
CA GLU A 130 -0.61 -16.04 0.37
C GLU A 130 0.45 -15.04 0.87
N GLU A 131 0.30 -14.53 2.09
CA GLU A 131 1.26 -13.67 2.77
C GLU A 131 2.28 -14.51 3.56
N ASP A 132 3.07 -13.90 4.43
CA ASP A 132 4.10 -14.63 5.19
C ASP A 132 3.48 -15.61 6.21
N LYS A 133 3.69 -16.89 5.98
CA LYS A 133 3.18 -17.99 6.82
C LYS A 133 3.86 -18.09 8.18
N ASN A 134 4.97 -17.38 8.38
CA ASN A 134 5.64 -17.29 9.68
C ASN A 134 5.02 -16.20 10.57
N GLN A 135 4.12 -15.38 10.02
CA GLN A 135 3.39 -14.37 10.77
C GLN A 135 2.07 -14.93 11.32
N THR A 136 1.52 -14.26 12.32
CA THR A 136 0.16 -14.52 12.78
C THR A 136 -0.86 -13.91 11.81
N LYS A 137 -2.09 -14.40 11.84
CA LYS A 137 -3.21 -13.81 11.10
C LYS A 137 -3.36 -12.33 11.43
N ARG A 138 -3.23 -11.96 12.70
CA ARG A 138 -3.25 -10.56 13.15
C ARG A 138 -2.26 -9.69 12.37
N ILE A 139 -1.01 -10.10 12.32
CA ILE A 139 0.05 -9.33 11.65
C ILE A 139 -0.20 -9.26 10.14
N ASN A 140 -0.61 -10.36 9.51
CA ASN A 140 -0.92 -10.38 8.10
C ASN A 140 -2.13 -9.50 7.75
N GLU A 141 -3.19 -9.52 8.56
CA GLU A 141 -4.36 -8.66 8.34
C GLU A 141 -4.03 -7.18 8.52
N ILE A 142 -3.23 -6.81 9.52
CA ILE A 142 -2.73 -5.44 9.68
C ILE A 142 -1.87 -5.05 8.47
N MET A 143 -0.98 -5.91 8.00
CA MET A 143 -0.15 -5.67 6.82
C MET A 143 -1.01 -5.41 5.57
N LYS A 144 -2.05 -6.22 5.34
CA LYS A 144 -2.98 -6.01 4.22
C LYS A 144 -3.65 -4.62 4.30
N GLU A 145 -4.06 -4.21 5.49
CA GLU A 145 -4.65 -2.88 5.69
C GLU A 145 -3.63 -1.75 5.50
N TYR A 146 -2.38 -1.90 5.96
CA TYR A 146 -1.29 -0.98 5.65
C TYR A 146 -1.07 -0.84 4.14
N ARG A 147 -1.04 -1.96 3.41
CA ARG A 147 -0.87 -1.95 1.96
C ARG A 147 -1.97 -1.19 1.24
N LYS A 148 -3.23 -1.33 1.66
CA LYS A 148 -4.38 -0.62 1.09
C LYS A 148 -4.36 0.87 1.45
N GLU A 149 -4.16 1.19 2.72
CA GLU A 149 -4.27 2.56 3.25
C GLU A 149 -3.08 3.43 2.82
N TYR A 150 -1.87 2.87 2.83
CA TYR A 150 -0.62 3.58 2.54
C TYR A 150 -0.03 3.23 1.19
N PHE A 151 -0.88 2.82 0.24
CA PHE A 151 -0.45 2.55 -1.13
C PHE A 151 0.31 3.76 -1.70
N ALA A 152 1.51 3.53 -2.25
CA ALA A 152 2.40 4.54 -2.81
C ALA A 152 2.96 5.59 -1.80
N GLU A 153 2.88 5.34 -0.49
CA GLU A 153 3.41 6.24 0.55
C GLU A 153 4.70 5.74 1.21
N GLY A 154 5.15 4.52 0.88
CA GLY A 154 6.37 3.92 1.44
C GLY A 154 6.23 3.34 2.86
N GLN A 155 5.13 3.56 3.54
CA GLN A 155 4.89 3.09 4.92
C GLN A 155 4.95 1.57 5.06
N LEU A 156 4.49 0.85 4.03
CA LEU A 156 4.51 -0.61 4.02
C LEU A 156 5.91 -1.19 4.23
N PHE A 157 6.94 -0.57 3.64
CA PHE A 157 8.32 -1.02 3.80
C PHE A 157 8.76 -1.06 5.26
N TYR A 158 8.43 -0.02 6.03
CA TYR A 158 8.77 0.05 7.45
C TYR A 158 8.02 -0.98 8.29
N PHE A 159 6.75 -1.23 7.95
CA PHE A 159 5.96 -2.27 8.60
C PHE A 159 6.57 -3.66 8.35
N LEU A 160 6.87 -4.00 7.09
CA LEU A 160 7.48 -5.27 6.72
C LEU A 160 8.83 -5.48 7.42
N LYS A 161 9.65 -4.43 7.47
CA LYS A 161 10.94 -4.44 8.18
C LYS A 161 10.75 -4.68 9.68
N ALA A 162 9.82 -3.97 10.32
CA ALA A 162 9.58 -4.08 11.76
C ALA A 162 9.13 -5.49 12.18
N HIS A 163 8.43 -6.19 11.30
CA HIS A 163 7.92 -7.54 11.54
C HIS A 163 8.77 -8.64 10.89
N ASN A 164 9.93 -8.31 10.30
CA ASN A 164 10.84 -9.26 9.65
C ASN A 164 10.14 -10.18 8.65
N TYR A 165 9.31 -9.59 7.77
CA TYR A 165 8.62 -10.36 6.73
C TYR A 165 9.61 -11.06 5.83
N SER A 166 9.45 -12.36 5.63
CA SER A 166 10.27 -13.16 4.70
C SER A 166 9.70 -13.19 3.29
N THR A 167 8.40 -13.00 3.16
CA THR A 167 7.72 -12.93 1.86
C THR A 167 6.39 -12.18 2.00
N TYR A 168 5.82 -11.75 0.90
CA TYR A 168 4.44 -11.25 0.80
C TYR A 168 3.98 -11.32 -0.65
N TYR A 169 2.69 -11.39 -0.87
CA TYR A 169 2.15 -11.48 -2.24
C TYR A 169 2.62 -10.30 -3.10
N GLY A 170 3.21 -10.62 -4.24
CA GLY A 170 3.74 -9.63 -5.17
C GLY A 170 5.12 -9.09 -4.84
N CYS A 171 5.81 -9.64 -3.84
CA CYS A 171 7.17 -9.26 -3.45
C CYS A 171 8.19 -9.34 -4.60
N GLY A 172 8.07 -10.36 -5.48
CA GLY A 172 9.03 -10.59 -6.56
C GLY A 172 10.39 -11.13 -6.12
N ILE A 173 10.58 -11.33 -4.82
CA ILE A 173 11.77 -11.93 -4.19
C ILE A 173 11.30 -13.21 -3.50
N GLU A 174 12.00 -14.33 -3.73
CA GLU A 174 11.62 -15.62 -3.17
C GLU A 174 11.65 -15.61 -1.62
N THR A 175 12.70 -15.03 -1.05
CA THR A 175 12.82 -14.87 0.40
C THR A 175 13.53 -13.57 0.71
N MET A 176 12.88 -12.68 1.43
CA MET A 176 13.50 -11.47 1.95
C MET A 176 14.36 -11.79 3.17
N THR A 177 15.53 -11.20 3.21
CA THR A 177 16.48 -11.31 4.31
C THR A 177 16.72 -9.94 4.92
N GLU A 178 17.41 -9.88 6.04
CA GLU A 178 17.78 -8.62 6.70
C GLU A 178 18.50 -7.64 5.73
N ALA A 179 19.30 -8.16 4.82
CA ALA A 179 20.00 -7.33 3.84
C ALA A 179 19.04 -6.57 2.90
N HIS A 180 17.87 -7.13 2.59
CA HIS A 180 16.86 -6.46 1.76
C HIS A 180 16.17 -5.30 2.48
N TYR A 181 16.23 -5.28 3.82
CA TYR A 181 15.69 -4.21 4.65
C TYR A 181 16.74 -3.15 5.04
N GLN A 182 17.97 -3.27 4.57
CA GLN A 182 19.04 -2.31 4.80
C GLN A 182 19.16 -1.38 3.58
N MET A 183 19.06 -0.09 3.83
CA MET A 183 19.42 0.90 2.82
C MET A 183 20.92 1.12 2.89
N THR A 184 21.62 0.83 1.79
CA THR A 184 23.05 1.14 1.69
C THR A 184 23.27 2.63 1.64
N LEU A 185 24.32 3.12 2.29
CA LEU A 185 24.72 4.51 2.14
C LEU A 185 25.15 4.77 0.69
N PRO A 186 24.87 5.95 0.13
CA PRO A 186 25.40 6.38 -1.15
C PRO A 186 26.93 6.27 -1.18
N ASP A 187 27.50 5.98 -2.35
CA ASP A 187 28.97 5.86 -2.49
C ASP A 187 29.71 7.14 -2.04
N ASP A 188 29.13 8.29 -2.25
CA ASP A 188 29.69 9.56 -1.79
C ASP A 188 29.84 9.65 -0.26
N GLU A 189 28.96 9.00 0.50
CA GLU A 189 29.10 8.92 1.96
C GLU A 189 30.28 8.06 2.40
N TYR A 190 30.65 7.06 1.61
CA TYR A 190 31.87 6.28 1.87
C TYR A 190 33.14 7.04 1.48
N ILE A 191 33.08 7.89 0.45
CA ILE A 191 34.22 8.64 -0.06
C ILE A 191 34.46 9.88 0.79
N PHE A 192 33.41 10.63 1.15
CA PHE A 192 33.51 11.94 1.80
C PHE A 192 33.03 11.93 3.27
N GLY A 193 32.26 10.93 3.68
CA GLY A 193 31.56 10.86 4.97
C GLY A 193 32.31 10.14 6.08
N ASN A 194 33.60 9.88 5.99
CA ASN A 194 34.42 9.19 7.01
C ASN A 194 33.81 7.85 7.50
N ASN A 195 33.01 7.19 6.67
CA ASN A 195 32.43 5.88 6.94
C ASN A 195 33.25 4.79 6.21
N SER A 196 33.45 3.64 6.83
CA SER A 196 34.05 2.46 6.19
C SER A 196 32.96 1.57 5.60
N LYS A 197 33.22 1.01 4.42
CA LYS A 197 32.35 -0.03 3.82
C LYS A 197 32.37 -1.31 4.62
#